data_d5db4e2ebd2824d382baadf5d9b2f631
#
_entry.id   d5db4e2ebd2824d382baadf5d9b2f631
#
_cell.length_a   1.000
_cell.length_b   1.000
_cell.length_c   1.000
_cell.angle_alpha   90.00
_cell.angle_beta   90.00
_cell.angle_gamma   90.00
#
_symmetry.space_group_name_H-M   'P 1'
#
loop_
_entity.id
_entity.type
_entity.pdbx_description
1 polymer ?
#
loop_
_entity_poly.entity_id
_entity_poly.type
_entity_poly.pdbx_seq_one_letter_code
_entity_poly.pdbx_strand_id
1 'polypeptide(L)'
;FDRPRYEGMLEAAPWLLDLVDKGLAQLDTLGRKLEVMAGNLNRLFTQVDQLDPLARADGTLKVVHVSDIHNNPAAYDFLRRLVKGFGADLIIDTGDITDYGTPLEARMAEALAGVGVPYFFVPGNHDAPEAIARLKQIRGIRVLDNGVVTYKGLNILAWRDPTAKTGKLTATAQELRQAAEELTAEFARLEKATDLVAVHNVTVARGLLG
;
A
#
# COMPACT_ATOMS: atom_id res chain seq x y z
N PHE A 1 -11.09 -22.99 -29.80
CA PHE A 1 -10.11 -22.30 -30.66
C PHE A 1 -9.39 -23.40 -31.47
N ASP A 2 -9.45 -23.33 -32.82
CA ASP A 2 -8.70 -24.23 -33.69
C ASP A 2 -7.20 -23.98 -33.47
N ARG A 3 -6.42 -25.07 -33.42
CA ARG A 3 -4.97 -24.96 -33.29
C ARG A 3 -4.42 -24.19 -34.51
N PRO A 4 -3.59 -23.15 -34.31
CA PRO A 4 -3.01 -22.42 -35.43
C PRO A 4 -2.16 -23.37 -36.28
N ARG A 5 -2.32 -23.30 -37.62
CA ARG A 5 -1.44 -24.01 -38.57
C ARG A 5 -0.28 -23.08 -38.90
N TYR A 6 0.91 -23.60 -38.75
CA TYR A 6 2.16 -22.91 -39.06
C TYR A 6 2.73 -23.47 -40.34
N GLU A 7 3.17 -22.61 -41.26
CA GLU A 7 3.77 -22.98 -42.52
C GLU A 7 5.21 -22.42 -42.63
N GLY A 8 6.11 -23.13 -43.33
CA GLY A 8 7.47 -22.67 -43.61
C GLY A 8 8.48 -22.98 -42.53
N MET A 9 9.40 -22.03 -42.25
CA MET A 9 10.54 -22.25 -41.31
C MET A 9 10.12 -22.65 -39.89
N LEU A 10 8.91 -22.39 -39.47
CA LEU A 10 8.39 -22.73 -38.12
C LEU A 10 8.11 -24.24 -37.98
N GLU A 11 7.89 -24.98 -39.09
CA GLU A 11 7.77 -26.45 -39.04
C GLU A 11 9.05 -27.14 -38.61
N ALA A 12 10.20 -26.50 -38.87
CA ALA A 12 11.52 -27.05 -38.52
C ALA A 12 11.97 -26.75 -37.07
N ALA A 13 11.14 -26.01 -36.29
CA ALA A 13 11.48 -25.61 -34.94
C ALA A 13 10.38 -26.03 -33.91
N PRO A 14 10.23 -27.35 -33.64
CA PRO A 14 9.20 -27.85 -32.70
C PRO A 14 9.30 -27.25 -31.31
N TRP A 15 10.49 -26.87 -30.85
CA TRP A 15 10.71 -26.23 -29.56
C TRP A 15 10.07 -24.83 -29.49
N LEU A 16 10.01 -24.10 -30.60
CA LEU A 16 9.37 -22.79 -30.67
C LEU A 16 7.86 -22.92 -30.55
N LEU A 17 7.29 -23.94 -31.16
CA LEU A 17 5.85 -24.25 -31.05
C LEU A 17 5.49 -24.64 -29.61
N ASP A 18 6.32 -25.47 -28.98
CA ASP A 18 6.14 -25.85 -27.57
C ASP A 18 6.23 -24.61 -26.63
N LEU A 19 7.12 -23.67 -26.92
CA LEU A 19 7.24 -22.43 -26.17
C LEU A 19 6.00 -21.54 -26.32
N VAL A 20 5.46 -21.44 -27.55
CA VAL A 20 4.22 -20.69 -27.83
C VAL A 20 3.04 -21.34 -27.13
N ASP A 21 2.89 -22.66 -27.23
CA ASP A 21 1.80 -23.39 -26.56
C ASP A 21 1.87 -23.26 -25.02
N LYS A 22 3.05 -23.32 -24.44
CA LYS A 22 3.27 -23.07 -23.01
C LYS A 22 2.94 -21.63 -22.63
N GLY A 23 3.33 -20.65 -23.45
CA GLY A 23 2.99 -19.24 -23.26
C GLY A 23 1.48 -19.02 -23.28
N LEU A 24 0.78 -19.59 -24.25
CA LEU A 24 -0.69 -19.50 -24.35
C LEU A 24 -1.39 -20.17 -23.16
N ALA A 25 -0.92 -21.33 -22.71
CA ALA A 25 -1.45 -22.02 -21.55
C ALA A 25 -1.26 -21.21 -20.24
N GLN A 26 -0.14 -20.48 -20.13
CA GLN A 26 0.10 -19.57 -19.01
C GLN A 26 -0.84 -18.36 -19.02
N LEU A 27 -1.10 -17.79 -20.21
CA LEU A 27 -2.07 -16.68 -20.36
C LEU A 27 -3.48 -17.11 -19.98
N ASP A 28 -3.89 -18.32 -20.37
CA ASP A 28 -5.19 -18.91 -20.00
C ASP A 28 -5.31 -19.11 -18.48
N THR A 29 -4.23 -19.57 -17.86
CA THR A 29 -4.16 -19.73 -16.40
C THR A 29 -4.21 -18.38 -15.69
N LEU A 30 -3.53 -17.37 -16.21
CA LEU A 30 -3.55 -16.01 -15.68
C LEU A 30 -4.96 -15.42 -15.81
N GLY A 31 -5.61 -15.59 -16.98
CA GLY A 31 -6.99 -15.15 -17.20
C GLY A 31 -7.96 -15.71 -16.16
N ARG A 32 -7.91 -17.03 -15.91
CA ARG A 32 -8.74 -17.66 -14.86
C ARG A 32 -8.45 -17.13 -13.45
N LYS A 33 -7.17 -16.90 -13.11
CA LYS A 33 -6.81 -16.31 -11.82
C LYS A 33 -7.36 -14.90 -11.67
N LEU A 34 -7.26 -14.06 -12.72
CA LEU A 34 -7.81 -12.71 -12.73
C LEU A 34 -9.34 -12.73 -12.59
N GLU A 35 -10.02 -13.65 -13.23
CA GLU A 35 -11.47 -13.81 -13.12
C GLU A 35 -11.92 -14.19 -11.69
N VAL A 36 -11.20 -15.13 -11.05
CA VAL A 36 -11.43 -15.48 -9.65
C VAL A 36 -11.17 -14.30 -8.72
N MET A 37 -10.07 -13.56 -8.95
CA MET A 37 -9.75 -12.36 -8.17
C MET A 37 -10.82 -11.28 -8.33
N ALA A 38 -11.28 -11.02 -9.56
CA ALA A 38 -12.35 -10.07 -9.82
C ALA A 38 -13.66 -10.47 -9.13
N GLY A 39 -14.00 -11.75 -9.15
CA GLY A 39 -15.16 -12.28 -8.43
C GLY A 39 -15.05 -12.14 -6.91
N ASN A 40 -13.86 -12.36 -6.35
CA ASN A 40 -13.61 -12.18 -4.92
C ASN A 40 -13.70 -10.70 -4.51
N LEU A 41 -13.10 -9.80 -5.30
CA LEU A 41 -13.19 -8.35 -5.10
C LEU A 41 -14.63 -7.85 -5.16
N ASN A 42 -15.41 -8.30 -6.14
CA ASN A 42 -16.81 -7.92 -6.26
C ASN A 42 -17.63 -8.37 -5.04
N ARG A 43 -17.37 -9.58 -4.51
CA ARG A 43 -18.01 -10.04 -3.28
C ARG A 43 -17.61 -9.19 -2.07
N LEU A 44 -16.33 -8.85 -1.94
CA LEU A 44 -15.85 -7.95 -0.88
C LEU A 44 -16.52 -6.57 -0.98
N PHE A 45 -16.59 -6.00 -2.17
CA PHE A 45 -17.27 -4.72 -2.38
C PHE A 45 -18.74 -4.78 -1.98
N THR A 46 -19.45 -5.84 -2.37
CA THR A 46 -20.86 -6.04 -1.98
C THR A 46 -21.02 -6.17 -0.47
N GLN A 47 -20.11 -6.88 0.21
CA GLN A 47 -20.14 -7.00 1.67
C GLN A 47 -19.89 -5.64 2.36
N VAL A 48 -18.91 -4.87 1.87
CA VAL A 48 -18.62 -3.54 2.42
C VAL A 48 -19.79 -2.56 2.19
N ASP A 49 -20.42 -2.62 1.02
CA ASP A 49 -21.58 -1.76 0.71
C ASP A 49 -22.82 -2.10 1.57
N GLN A 50 -22.89 -3.33 2.11
CA GLN A 50 -23.96 -3.78 3.00
C GLN A 50 -23.69 -3.52 4.48
N LEU A 51 -22.47 -3.08 4.85
CA LEU A 51 -22.16 -2.78 6.24
C LEU A 51 -22.90 -1.50 6.67
N ASP A 52 -23.73 -1.64 7.70
CA ASP A 52 -24.25 -0.47 8.39
C ASP A 52 -23.10 0.31 9.04
N PRO A 53 -23.09 1.65 8.94
CA PRO A 53 -22.14 2.45 9.67
C PRO A 53 -22.21 2.06 11.15
N LEU A 54 -21.12 1.52 11.70
CA LEU A 54 -21.06 1.21 13.13
C LEU A 54 -21.45 2.45 13.91
N ALA A 55 -22.42 2.30 14.82
CA ALA A 55 -22.87 3.40 15.68
C ALA A 55 -21.64 4.06 16.31
N ARG A 56 -21.53 5.39 16.17
CA ARG A 56 -20.45 6.15 16.81
C ARG A 56 -20.77 6.26 18.28
N ALA A 57 -19.92 5.73 19.13
CA ALA A 57 -19.84 6.22 20.48
C ALA A 57 -19.25 7.64 20.45
N ASP A 58 -19.79 8.57 21.23
CA ASP A 58 -19.28 9.94 21.30
C ASP A 58 -17.78 9.94 21.60
N GLY A 59 -17.01 10.69 20.80
CA GLY A 59 -15.55 10.81 20.95
C GLY A 59 -14.71 9.73 20.31
N THR A 60 -15.29 8.75 19.58
CA THR A 60 -14.50 7.71 18.89
C THR A 60 -14.06 8.15 17.49
N LEU A 61 -12.78 7.91 17.16
CA LEU A 61 -12.24 8.03 15.81
C LEU A 61 -12.21 6.66 15.15
N LYS A 62 -12.74 6.57 13.94
CA LYS A 62 -12.63 5.38 13.10
C LYS A 62 -11.46 5.54 12.13
N VAL A 63 -10.45 4.72 12.30
CA VAL A 63 -9.24 4.74 11.48
C VAL A 63 -9.22 3.49 10.61
N VAL A 64 -9.03 3.69 9.30
CA VAL A 64 -8.72 2.62 8.36
C VAL A 64 -7.22 2.52 8.24
N HIS A 65 -6.65 1.35 8.52
CA HIS A 65 -5.24 1.05 8.31
C HIS A 65 -5.08 0.23 7.04
N VAL A 66 -4.14 0.66 6.20
CA VAL A 66 -3.75 -0.03 4.96
C VAL A 66 -2.23 -0.06 4.82
N SER A 67 -1.74 -0.96 3.99
CA SER A 67 -0.32 -1.12 3.65
C SER A 67 -0.20 -1.87 2.33
N ASP A 68 0.94 -1.77 1.65
CA ASP A 68 1.32 -2.64 0.54
C ASP A 68 0.31 -2.62 -0.62
N ILE A 69 -0.12 -1.43 -1.03
CA ILE A 69 -1.08 -1.24 -2.14
C ILE A 69 -0.45 -1.60 -3.49
N HIS A 70 0.85 -1.33 -3.68
CA HIS A 70 1.61 -1.72 -4.87
C HIS A 70 0.89 -1.40 -6.18
N ASN A 71 0.54 -0.15 -6.37
CA ASN A 71 -0.13 0.36 -7.58
C ASN A 71 -1.42 -0.38 -7.98
N ASN A 72 -2.07 -1.10 -7.07
CA ASN A 72 -3.28 -1.85 -7.35
C ASN A 72 -4.50 -0.91 -7.47
N PRO A 73 -5.03 -0.66 -8.68
CA PRO A 73 -6.14 0.28 -8.86
C PRO A 73 -7.43 -0.18 -8.17
N ALA A 74 -7.62 -1.51 -8.00
CA ALA A 74 -8.79 -2.04 -7.31
C ALA A 74 -8.76 -1.71 -5.81
N ALA A 75 -7.56 -1.57 -5.21
CA ALA A 75 -7.43 -1.16 -3.83
C ALA A 75 -7.94 0.27 -3.60
N TYR A 76 -7.74 1.19 -4.54
CA TYR A 76 -8.22 2.57 -4.43
C TYR A 76 -9.75 2.64 -4.45
N ASP A 77 -10.41 1.86 -5.29
CA ASP A 77 -11.87 1.77 -5.32
C ASP A 77 -12.41 1.11 -4.06
N PHE A 78 -11.75 0.06 -3.60
CA PHE A 78 -12.10 -0.62 -2.36
C PHE A 78 -12.00 0.33 -1.15
N LEU A 79 -10.92 1.10 -1.05
CA LEU A 79 -10.73 2.08 0.03
C LEU A 79 -11.83 3.13 0.07
N ARG A 80 -12.25 3.68 -1.09
CA ARG A 80 -13.36 4.63 -1.14
C ARG A 80 -14.66 4.04 -0.59
N ARG A 81 -14.97 2.79 -0.95
CA ARG A 81 -16.15 2.08 -0.45
C ARG A 81 -16.04 1.78 1.04
N LEU A 82 -14.86 1.34 1.48
CA LEU A 82 -14.57 1.06 2.88
C LEU A 82 -14.76 2.30 3.75
N VAL A 83 -14.17 3.43 3.36
CA VAL A 83 -14.31 4.71 4.06
C VAL A 83 -15.76 5.12 4.19
N LYS A 84 -16.52 5.01 3.09
CA LYS A 84 -17.95 5.36 3.07
C LYS A 84 -18.77 4.39 3.92
N GLY A 85 -18.56 3.07 3.76
CA GLY A 85 -19.34 2.03 4.46
C GLY A 85 -19.13 2.07 5.97
N PHE A 86 -17.88 2.24 6.44
CA PHE A 86 -17.57 2.32 7.87
C PHE A 86 -17.71 3.72 8.47
N GLY A 87 -17.86 4.76 7.63
CA GLY A 87 -17.83 6.15 8.09
C GLY A 87 -16.49 6.48 8.75
N ALA A 88 -15.38 6.10 8.11
CA ALA A 88 -14.05 6.35 8.64
C ALA A 88 -13.74 7.86 8.72
N ASP A 89 -12.89 8.23 9.68
CA ASP A 89 -12.45 9.61 9.91
C ASP A 89 -11.05 9.89 9.35
N LEU A 90 -10.26 8.83 9.16
CA LEU A 90 -8.85 8.89 8.77
C LEU A 90 -8.43 7.59 8.11
N ILE A 91 -7.56 7.67 7.11
CA ILE A 91 -6.77 6.54 6.62
C ILE A 91 -5.32 6.72 7.08
N ILE A 92 -4.72 5.65 7.59
CA ILE A 92 -3.28 5.54 7.81
C ILE A 92 -2.75 4.45 6.91
N ASP A 93 -1.88 4.84 5.99
CA ASP A 93 -1.15 3.94 5.11
C ASP A 93 0.29 3.83 5.60
N THR A 94 0.73 2.62 5.85
CA THR A 94 2.08 2.35 6.36
C THR A 94 3.07 1.98 5.28
N GLY A 95 2.80 2.33 4.03
CA GLY A 95 3.80 2.33 2.95
C GLY A 95 3.61 1.28 1.89
N ASP A 96 4.53 1.32 0.93
CA ASP A 96 4.54 0.50 -0.28
C ASP A 96 3.30 0.75 -1.15
N ILE A 97 3.02 2.03 -1.39
CA ILE A 97 1.98 2.44 -2.35
C ILE A 97 2.45 2.25 -3.79
N THR A 98 3.76 2.28 -4.03
CA THR A 98 4.41 2.05 -5.33
C THR A 98 5.15 0.70 -5.37
N ASP A 99 5.50 0.21 -6.58
CA ASP A 99 6.32 -0.99 -6.77
C ASP A 99 7.82 -0.64 -6.88
N TYR A 100 8.14 0.42 -7.62
CA TYR A 100 9.51 0.83 -7.92
C TYR A 100 9.82 2.28 -7.49
N GLY A 101 8.86 2.97 -6.90
CA GLY A 101 9.04 4.33 -6.40
C GLY A 101 9.16 5.39 -7.49
N THR A 102 8.64 5.16 -8.69
CA THR A 102 8.70 6.13 -9.78
C THR A 102 7.62 7.22 -9.63
N PRO A 103 7.88 8.44 -10.15
CA PRO A 103 6.86 9.50 -10.18
C PRO A 103 5.62 9.13 -11.00
N LEU A 104 5.77 8.26 -12.00
CA LEU A 104 4.65 7.77 -12.81
C LEU A 104 3.71 6.90 -11.98
N GLU A 105 4.27 5.98 -11.20
CA GLU A 105 3.50 5.13 -10.29
C GLU A 105 2.78 5.97 -9.23
N ALA A 106 3.46 6.95 -8.66
CA ALA A 106 2.86 7.86 -7.68
C ALA A 106 1.64 8.63 -8.23
N ARG A 107 1.56 8.87 -9.55
CA ARG A 107 0.37 9.47 -10.19
C ARG A 107 -0.86 8.60 -10.08
N MET A 108 -0.72 7.28 -10.01
CA MET A 108 -1.86 6.38 -9.83
C MET A 108 -2.56 6.64 -8.49
N ALA A 109 -1.81 7.07 -7.47
CA ALA A 109 -2.36 7.48 -6.18
C ALA A 109 -3.19 8.77 -6.24
N GLU A 110 -3.24 9.50 -7.38
CA GLU A 110 -4.15 10.64 -7.57
C GLU A 110 -5.63 10.21 -7.41
N ALA A 111 -5.92 8.92 -7.64
CA ALA A 111 -7.23 8.34 -7.35
C ALA A 111 -7.65 8.48 -5.87
N LEU A 112 -6.70 8.61 -4.94
CA LEU A 112 -6.95 8.80 -3.51
C LEU A 112 -7.37 10.23 -3.16
N ALA A 113 -7.15 11.23 -4.03
CA ALA A 113 -7.55 12.61 -3.78
C ALA A 113 -9.06 12.76 -3.52
N GLY A 114 -9.87 11.81 -3.98
CA GLY A 114 -11.33 11.79 -3.81
C GLY A 114 -11.84 10.84 -2.71
N VAL A 115 -10.96 10.30 -1.84
CA VAL A 115 -11.35 9.32 -0.83
C VAL A 115 -12.28 9.87 0.27
N GLY A 116 -12.33 11.20 0.42
CA GLY A 116 -13.29 11.91 1.29
C GLY A 116 -12.84 12.12 2.73
N VAL A 117 -11.73 11.53 3.15
CA VAL A 117 -11.11 11.70 4.48
C VAL A 117 -9.62 11.96 4.34
N PRO A 118 -8.95 12.55 5.35
CA PRO A 118 -7.49 12.67 5.33
C PRO A 118 -6.81 11.32 5.16
N TYR A 119 -5.76 11.32 4.34
CA TYR A 119 -4.93 10.15 4.06
C TYR A 119 -3.52 10.42 4.57
N PHE A 120 -3.12 9.73 5.63
CA PHE A 120 -1.79 9.84 6.22
C PHE A 120 -0.94 8.68 5.71
N PHE A 121 0.17 9.03 5.10
CA PHE A 121 1.06 8.09 4.43
C PHE A 121 2.43 8.07 5.08
N VAL A 122 2.86 6.92 5.54
CA VAL A 122 4.21 6.65 6.07
C VAL A 122 4.98 5.86 5.02
N PRO A 123 6.05 6.40 4.41
CA PRO A 123 6.76 5.73 3.32
C PRO A 123 7.35 4.38 3.70
N GLY A 124 7.14 3.38 2.86
CA GLY A 124 7.73 2.05 2.91
C GLY A 124 8.99 1.94 2.07
N ASN A 125 9.51 0.72 1.92
CA ASN A 125 10.77 0.49 1.21
C ASN A 125 10.65 0.57 -0.33
N HIS A 126 9.46 0.43 -0.88
CA HIS A 126 9.20 0.60 -2.31
C HIS A 126 8.92 2.05 -2.71
N ASP A 127 8.82 2.97 -1.74
CA ASP A 127 8.49 4.37 -1.99
C ASP A 127 9.76 5.23 -2.07
N ALA A 128 10.32 5.36 -3.26
CA ALA A 128 11.53 6.15 -3.49
C ALA A 128 11.27 7.67 -3.29
N PRO A 129 12.33 8.49 -3.07
CA PRO A 129 12.20 9.92 -2.83
C PRO A 129 11.39 10.67 -3.90
N GLU A 130 11.50 10.26 -5.17
CA GLU A 130 10.81 10.85 -6.30
C GLU A 130 9.28 10.60 -6.24
N ALA A 131 8.88 9.38 -5.87
CA ALA A 131 7.47 9.05 -5.64
C ALA A 131 6.92 9.80 -4.44
N ILE A 132 7.66 9.85 -3.33
CA ILE A 132 7.29 10.60 -2.12
C ILE A 132 7.11 12.09 -2.43
N ALA A 133 8.00 12.68 -3.21
CA ALA A 133 7.88 14.07 -3.63
C ALA A 133 6.60 14.32 -4.45
N ARG A 134 6.20 13.36 -5.28
CA ARG A 134 4.95 13.44 -6.04
C ARG A 134 3.73 13.25 -5.15
N LEU A 135 3.74 12.29 -4.22
CA LEU A 135 2.65 12.05 -3.27
C LEU A 135 2.35 13.28 -2.41
N LYS A 136 3.38 14.05 -2.01
CA LYS A 136 3.21 15.31 -1.26
C LYS A 136 2.40 16.38 -2.02
N GLN A 137 2.29 16.26 -3.34
CA GLN A 137 1.53 17.20 -4.18
C GLN A 137 0.06 16.80 -4.36
N ILE A 138 -0.31 15.56 -4.00
CA ILE A 138 -1.67 15.05 -4.18
C ILE A 138 -2.55 15.59 -3.05
N ARG A 139 -3.65 16.26 -3.43
CA ARG A 139 -4.61 16.81 -2.46
C ARG A 139 -5.20 15.69 -1.59
N GLY A 140 -5.18 15.90 -0.29
CA GLY A 140 -5.75 14.97 0.69
C GLY A 140 -4.75 13.94 1.22
N ILE A 141 -3.60 13.78 0.58
CA ILE A 141 -2.49 12.95 1.08
C ILE A 141 -1.56 13.81 1.92
N ARG A 142 -1.30 13.37 3.14
CA ARG A 142 -0.27 13.94 4.01
C ARG A 142 0.80 12.89 4.23
N VAL A 143 1.95 13.08 3.59
CA VAL A 143 3.12 12.24 3.83
C VAL A 143 3.68 12.57 5.21
N LEU A 144 3.81 11.56 6.04
CA LEU A 144 4.39 11.66 7.38
C LEU A 144 5.87 11.29 7.31
N ASP A 145 6.71 12.24 7.67
CA ASP A 145 8.11 11.97 7.95
C ASP A 145 8.26 11.46 9.40
N ASN A 146 9.49 11.14 9.82
CA ASN A 146 9.75 10.72 11.20
C ASN A 146 9.30 11.80 12.20
N GLY A 147 8.53 11.41 13.20
CA GLY A 147 8.04 12.31 14.25
C GLY A 147 6.54 12.16 14.54
N VAL A 148 6.04 13.03 15.42
CA VAL A 148 4.64 12.98 15.89
C VAL A 148 3.74 13.89 15.07
N VAL A 149 2.56 13.38 14.73
CA VAL A 149 1.46 14.16 14.19
C VAL A 149 0.23 13.97 15.08
N THR A 150 -0.47 15.07 15.36
CA THR A 150 -1.74 15.03 16.10
C THR A 150 -2.90 15.28 15.14
N TYR A 151 -3.91 14.43 15.18
CA TYR A 151 -5.15 14.57 14.42
C TYR A 151 -6.38 14.31 15.29
N LYS A 152 -7.23 15.30 15.47
CA LYS A 152 -8.43 15.22 16.33
C LYS A 152 -8.15 14.63 17.72
N GLY A 153 -7.02 14.95 18.32
CA GLY A 153 -6.61 14.44 19.63
C GLY A 153 -5.81 13.13 19.59
N LEU A 154 -5.76 12.41 18.48
CA LEU A 154 -4.95 11.22 18.30
C LEU A 154 -3.50 11.61 18.01
N ASN A 155 -2.56 11.18 18.85
CA ASN A 155 -1.11 11.39 18.67
C ASN A 155 -0.50 10.17 18.00
N ILE A 156 -0.01 10.36 16.78
CA ILE A 156 0.55 9.32 15.93
C ILE A 156 2.07 9.57 15.81
N LEU A 157 2.88 8.65 16.29
CA LEU A 157 4.31 8.62 16.00
C LEU A 157 4.52 7.86 14.70
N ALA A 158 4.92 8.57 13.65
CA ALA A 158 5.22 7.99 12.35
C ALA A 158 6.72 7.78 12.17
N TRP A 159 7.11 6.65 11.56
CA TRP A 159 8.52 6.36 11.25
C TRP A 159 8.63 5.63 9.92
N ARG A 160 9.17 6.33 8.92
CA ARG A 160 9.34 5.78 7.57
C ARG A 160 10.38 4.66 7.52
N ASP A 161 10.29 3.81 6.53
CA ASP A 161 11.36 2.84 6.25
C ASP A 161 12.69 3.57 5.94
N PRO A 162 13.84 3.08 6.45
CA PRO A 162 15.14 3.73 6.22
C PRO A 162 15.50 3.83 4.74
N THR A 163 15.04 2.90 3.90
CA THR A 163 15.34 2.90 2.46
C THR A 163 14.52 3.92 1.67
N ALA A 164 13.40 4.39 2.20
CA ALA A 164 12.59 5.45 1.57
C ALA A 164 13.38 6.77 1.34
N LYS A 165 14.53 6.94 1.99
CA LYS A 165 15.45 8.06 1.76
C LYS A 165 16.39 7.87 0.56
N THR A 166 16.61 6.63 0.16
CA THR A 166 17.69 6.28 -0.78
C THR A 166 17.16 5.62 -2.05
N GLY A 167 15.91 5.20 -2.09
CA GLY A 167 15.32 4.46 -3.20
C GLY A 167 15.82 3.02 -3.33
N LYS A 168 16.50 2.48 -2.31
CA LYS A 168 16.84 1.05 -2.25
C LYS A 168 15.60 0.26 -1.85
N LEU A 169 15.36 -0.86 -2.49
CA LEU A 169 14.21 -1.71 -2.17
C LEU A 169 14.40 -2.58 -0.91
N THR A 170 15.61 -2.68 -0.40
CA THR A 170 15.91 -3.54 0.76
C THR A 170 16.86 -2.85 1.71
N ALA A 171 16.47 -2.75 2.97
CA ALA A 171 17.32 -2.29 4.05
C ALA A 171 18.24 -3.40 4.56
N THR A 172 19.46 -3.03 4.92
CA THR A 172 20.37 -3.91 5.64
C THR A 172 19.92 -4.09 7.09
N ALA A 173 20.35 -5.18 7.73
CA ALA A 173 20.08 -5.39 9.15
C ALA A 173 20.62 -4.27 10.06
N GLN A 174 21.68 -3.59 9.63
CA GLN A 174 22.23 -2.45 10.34
C GLN A 174 21.34 -1.22 10.23
N GLU A 175 20.85 -0.89 9.02
CA GLU A 175 19.92 0.23 8.78
C GLU A 175 18.62 0.04 9.57
N LEU A 176 18.09 -1.20 9.62
CA LEU A 176 16.88 -1.50 10.38
C LEU A 176 17.11 -1.36 11.89
N ARG A 177 18.25 -1.83 12.42
CA ARG A 177 18.59 -1.65 13.85
C ARG A 177 18.73 -0.19 14.20
N GLN A 178 19.44 0.59 13.38
CA GLN A 178 19.59 2.02 13.59
C GLN A 178 18.23 2.73 13.60
N ALA A 179 17.36 2.43 12.65
CA ALA A 179 16.01 3.00 12.60
C ALA A 179 15.18 2.63 13.84
N ALA A 180 15.32 1.40 14.36
CA ALA A 180 14.65 0.97 15.58
C ALA A 180 15.17 1.70 16.83
N GLU A 181 16.48 1.91 16.92
CA GLU A 181 17.12 2.68 18.01
C GLU A 181 16.66 4.15 17.98
N GLU A 182 16.65 4.77 16.79
CA GLU A 182 16.18 6.14 16.59
C GLU A 182 14.71 6.30 16.96
N LEU A 183 13.84 5.37 16.52
CA LEU A 183 12.41 5.34 16.88
C LEU A 183 12.23 5.20 18.40
N THR A 184 12.95 4.28 19.03
CA THR A 184 12.87 4.05 20.48
C THR A 184 13.34 5.28 21.26
N ALA A 185 14.42 5.91 20.82
CA ALA A 185 14.92 7.13 21.44
C ALA A 185 13.94 8.29 21.31
N GLU A 186 13.30 8.43 20.13
CA GLU A 186 12.27 9.45 19.93
C GLU A 186 11.03 9.17 20.78
N PHE A 187 10.55 7.94 20.80
CA PHE A 187 9.42 7.53 21.65
C PHE A 187 9.66 7.85 23.13
N ALA A 188 10.87 7.58 23.63
CA ALA A 188 11.24 7.88 25.02
C ALA A 188 11.33 9.38 25.34
N ARG A 189 11.51 10.24 24.34
CA ARG A 189 11.58 11.71 24.51
C ARG A 189 10.22 12.38 24.50
N LEU A 190 9.17 11.67 24.08
CA LEU A 190 7.86 12.27 23.94
C LEU A 190 7.26 12.56 25.32
N GLU A 191 6.96 13.85 25.55
CA GLU A 191 6.28 14.29 26.78
C GLU A 191 4.80 13.93 26.79
N LYS A 192 4.20 13.75 25.59
CA LYS A 192 2.80 13.38 25.42
C LYS A 192 2.69 11.88 25.14
N ALA A 193 1.65 11.27 25.68
CA ALA A 193 1.30 9.91 25.37
C ALA A 193 1.13 9.74 23.84
N THR A 194 1.77 8.73 23.29
CA THR A 194 1.57 8.29 21.90
C THR A 194 0.45 7.27 21.89
N ASP A 195 -0.60 7.55 21.10
CA ASP A 195 -1.76 6.66 21.00
C ASP A 195 -1.52 5.57 19.96
N LEU A 196 -0.73 5.88 18.93
CA LEU A 196 -0.44 4.99 17.81
C LEU A 196 1.00 5.19 17.31
N VAL A 197 1.66 4.07 16.98
CA VAL A 197 2.92 4.09 16.23
C VAL A 197 2.69 3.51 14.85
N ALA A 198 3.00 4.28 13.81
CA ALA A 198 2.83 3.91 12.42
C ALA A 198 4.21 3.72 11.75
N VAL A 199 4.53 2.49 11.39
CA VAL A 199 5.78 2.09 10.72
C VAL A 199 5.47 1.06 9.64
N HIS A 200 6.29 1.04 8.59
CA HIS A 200 6.18 0.01 7.56
C HIS A 200 6.84 -1.29 8.01
N ASN A 201 8.09 -1.21 8.47
CA ASN A 201 8.89 -2.40 8.76
C ASN A 201 8.70 -2.87 10.21
N VAL A 202 8.23 -4.11 10.37
CA VAL A 202 7.98 -4.72 11.68
C VAL A 202 9.27 -4.83 12.54
N THR A 203 10.46 -4.95 11.91
CA THR A 203 11.74 -5.00 12.63
C THR A 203 12.03 -3.68 13.34
N VAL A 204 11.67 -2.57 12.70
CA VAL A 204 11.80 -1.23 13.31
C VAL A 204 10.85 -1.09 14.50
N ALA A 205 9.60 -1.56 14.38
CA ALA A 205 8.62 -1.53 15.46
C ALA A 205 9.03 -2.39 16.68
N ARG A 206 9.71 -3.51 16.45
CA ARG A 206 10.16 -4.41 17.55
C ARG A 206 11.07 -3.72 18.56
N GLY A 207 11.78 -2.67 18.17
CA GLY A 207 12.58 -1.86 19.11
C GLY A 207 11.76 -1.26 20.25
N LEU A 208 10.45 -1.11 20.10
CA LEU A 208 9.55 -0.59 21.14
C LEU A 208 9.00 -1.67 22.09
N LEU A 209 9.19 -2.95 21.79
CA LEU A 209 8.64 -4.08 22.55
C LEU A 209 9.66 -4.68 23.54
N GLY A 210 10.88 -4.14 23.57
CA GLY A 210 12.08 -4.62 24.25
C GLY A 210 12.24 -4.39 25.66
#